data_8bf7d186de58d8cf6a4dc0cae3816563
#
_entry.id   8bf7d186de58d8cf6a4dc0cae3816563
#
_cell.length_a   1.000
_cell.length_b   1.000
_cell.length_c   1.000
_cell.angle_alpha   90.00
_cell.angle_beta   90.00
_cell.angle_gamma   90.00
#
_symmetry.space_group_name_H-M   'P 1'
#
loop_
_entity.id
_entity.type
_entity.pdbx_description
1 polymer ?
#
loop_
_entity_poly.entity_id
_entity_poly.type
_entity_poly.pdbx_seq_one_letter_code
_entity_poly.pdbx_strand_id
1 'polypeptide(L)'
;MSQSILPMPPQEATKIILKNLPSRRMRDVVEKRFGLRGGSAHTLQAIGKEYKITRERVRQIEYDALKQLRKDEHLQDVAPVFQAIKAHVTAHGGIMTEHELLASLCDSRYHPHVSLLLDIGPSFHRVAESNDYHQRWAVN
;
A
#
# COMPACT_ATOMS: atom_id res chain seq x y z
N MET A 1 15.43 17.49 15.01
CA MET A 1 14.24 16.82 14.44
C MET A 1 14.55 16.30 13.05
N SER A 2 14.32 15.02 12.87
CA SER A 2 14.45 14.46 11.53
C SER A 2 13.24 14.91 10.70
N GLN A 3 13.50 15.45 9.52
CA GLN A 3 12.44 15.78 8.59
C GLN A 3 11.93 14.48 7.98
N SER A 4 10.60 14.37 7.86
CA SER A 4 10.02 13.25 7.16
C SER A 4 10.35 13.33 5.67
N ILE A 5 10.68 12.21 5.06
CA ILE A 5 10.89 12.10 3.62
C ILE A 5 9.59 12.38 2.86
N LEU A 6 8.47 11.98 3.47
CA LEU A 6 7.16 12.13 2.84
C LEU A 6 6.55 13.50 3.14
N PRO A 7 5.90 14.14 2.14
CA PRO A 7 5.27 15.46 2.32
C PRO A 7 4.03 15.44 3.20
N MET A 8 3.47 14.24 3.45
CA MET A 8 2.38 14.05 4.40
C MET A 8 2.50 12.66 5.03
N PRO A 9 1.91 12.45 6.21
CA PRO A 9 1.93 11.12 6.82
C PRO A 9 1.28 10.07 5.92
N PRO A 10 1.84 8.85 5.80
CA PRO A 10 1.28 7.83 4.94
C PRO A 10 -0.16 7.45 5.30
N GLN A 11 -0.53 7.50 6.58
CA GLN A 11 -1.90 7.22 6.99
C GLN A 11 -2.89 8.27 6.51
N GLU A 12 -2.47 9.50 6.31
CA GLU A 12 -3.32 10.53 5.70
C GLU A 12 -3.45 10.32 4.21
N ALA A 13 -2.36 9.95 3.54
CA ALA A 13 -2.40 9.66 2.11
C ALA A 13 -3.36 8.52 1.80
N THR A 14 -3.29 7.42 2.55
CA THR A 14 -4.21 6.29 2.34
C THR A 14 -5.65 6.67 2.64
N LYS A 15 -5.88 7.49 3.66
CA LYS A 15 -7.23 7.97 3.98
C LYS A 15 -7.84 8.75 2.81
N ILE A 16 -7.05 9.62 2.20
CA ILE A 16 -7.49 10.40 1.03
C ILE A 16 -7.84 9.46 -0.12
N ILE A 17 -6.99 8.49 -0.41
CA ILE A 17 -7.17 7.56 -1.52
C ILE A 17 -8.41 6.69 -1.29
N LEU A 18 -8.57 6.15 -0.09
CA LEU A 18 -9.67 5.22 0.20
C LEU A 18 -11.04 5.86 0.07
N LYS A 19 -11.13 7.19 0.20
CA LYS A 19 -12.39 7.90 -0.02
C LYS A 19 -12.89 7.77 -1.46
N ASN A 20 -12.03 7.43 -2.39
CA ASN A 20 -12.40 7.26 -3.80
C ASN A 20 -13.05 5.92 -4.10
N LEU A 21 -13.05 5.00 -3.15
CA LEU A 21 -13.73 3.71 -3.33
C LEU A 21 -15.24 3.88 -3.24
N PRO A 22 -16.00 3.28 -4.19
CA PRO A 22 -17.43 3.52 -4.27
C PRO A 22 -18.26 2.86 -3.17
N SER A 23 -17.71 1.86 -2.47
CA SER A 23 -18.48 1.19 -1.44
C SER A 23 -17.69 1.08 -0.14
N ARG A 24 -18.45 1.09 0.96
CA ARG A 24 -17.87 0.89 2.30
C ARG A 24 -17.24 -0.49 2.42
N ARG A 25 -17.84 -1.49 1.78
CA ARG A 25 -17.32 -2.86 1.81
C ARG A 25 -15.94 -2.93 1.17
N MET A 26 -15.73 -2.26 0.03
CA MET A 26 -14.43 -2.21 -0.61
C MET A 26 -13.37 -1.58 0.31
N ARG A 27 -13.72 -0.45 0.94
CA ARG A 27 -12.80 0.20 1.87
C ARG A 27 -12.44 -0.72 3.04
N ASP A 28 -13.45 -1.37 3.60
CA ASP A 28 -13.27 -2.25 4.74
C ASP A 28 -12.37 -3.45 4.39
N VAL A 29 -12.59 -4.04 3.22
CA VAL A 29 -11.76 -5.17 2.76
C VAL A 29 -10.30 -4.74 2.60
N VAL A 30 -10.05 -3.59 1.94
CA VAL A 30 -8.67 -3.09 1.77
C VAL A 30 -8.03 -2.80 3.12
N GLU A 31 -8.74 -2.10 4.01
CA GLU A 31 -8.20 -1.78 5.32
C GLU A 31 -7.84 -3.02 6.12
N LYS A 32 -8.67 -4.05 6.07
CA LYS A 32 -8.40 -5.31 6.78
C LYS A 32 -7.29 -6.11 6.16
N ARG A 33 -7.27 -6.20 4.83
CA ARG A 33 -6.23 -6.96 4.12
C ARG A 33 -4.83 -6.39 4.33
N PHE A 34 -4.71 -5.08 4.40
CA PHE A 34 -3.42 -4.40 4.61
C PHE A 34 -3.12 -4.11 6.07
N GLY A 35 -4.07 -4.35 6.97
CA GLY A 35 -3.86 -4.07 8.39
C GLY A 35 -3.78 -2.57 8.70
N LEU A 36 -4.54 -1.75 7.98
CA LEU A 36 -4.46 -0.29 8.10
C LEU A 36 -5.03 0.24 9.43
N ARG A 37 -5.88 -0.54 10.09
CA ARG A 37 -6.51 -0.13 11.36
C ARG A 37 -5.64 -0.45 12.58
N GLY A 38 -4.42 -0.93 12.36
CA GLY A 38 -3.57 -1.46 13.40
C GLY A 38 -3.80 -2.95 13.59
N GLY A 39 -2.84 -3.63 14.22
CA GLY A 39 -2.89 -5.08 14.36
C GLY A 39 -2.50 -5.81 13.08
N SER A 40 -2.76 -7.09 13.04
CA SER A 40 -2.37 -7.95 11.93
C SER A 40 -3.30 -7.79 10.73
N ALA A 41 -2.74 -7.99 9.53
CA ALA A 41 -3.54 -8.09 8.31
C ALA A 41 -4.46 -9.31 8.39
N HIS A 42 -5.68 -9.18 7.90
CA HIS A 42 -6.66 -10.27 7.91
C HIS A 42 -6.52 -11.11 6.64
N THR A 43 -6.73 -12.43 6.79
CA THR A 43 -6.74 -13.33 5.64
C THR A 43 -8.04 -13.19 4.86
N LEU A 44 -8.03 -13.64 3.60
CA LEU A 44 -9.24 -13.69 2.79
C LEU A 44 -10.33 -14.51 3.47
N GLN A 45 -9.94 -15.63 4.08
CA GLN A 45 -10.87 -16.51 4.76
C GLN A 45 -11.51 -15.84 5.97
N ALA A 46 -10.72 -15.14 6.78
CA ALA A 46 -11.23 -14.45 7.96
C ALA A 46 -12.25 -13.37 7.58
N ILE A 47 -11.96 -12.60 6.53
CA ILE A 47 -12.88 -11.57 6.03
C ILE A 47 -14.15 -12.22 5.47
N GLY A 48 -13.99 -13.33 4.75
CA GLY A 48 -15.13 -14.07 4.20
C GLY A 48 -16.08 -14.55 5.28
N LYS A 49 -15.54 -15.07 6.37
CA LYS A 49 -16.34 -15.50 7.51
C LYS A 49 -17.11 -14.33 8.12
N GLU A 50 -16.46 -13.19 8.27
CA GLU A 50 -17.10 -12.01 8.85
C GLU A 50 -18.26 -11.51 8.01
N TYR A 51 -18.10 -11.49 6.68
CA TYR A 51 -19.13 -11.03 5.76
C TYR A 51 -20.07 -12.13 5.29
N LYS A 52 -19.82 -13.38 5.69
CA LYS A 52 -20.61 -14.55 5.26
C LYS A 52 -20.58 -14.71 3.74
N ILE A 53 -19.42 -14.56 3.16
CA ILE A 53 -19.14 -14.78 1.72
C ILE A 53 -17.92 -15.65 1.57
N THR A 54 -17.69 -16.15 0.36
CA THR A 54 -16.54 -17.01 0.10
C THR A 54 -15.23 -16.20 0.08
N ARG A 55 -14.12 -16.89 0.34
CA ARG A 55 -12.80 -16.27 0.22
C ARG A 55 -12.54 -15.75 -1.20
N GLU A 56 -13.06 -16.47 -2.21
CA GLU A 56 -12.92 -16.04 -3.60
C GLU A 56 -13.66 -14.74 -3.87
N ARG A 57 -14.85 -14.58 -3.27
CA ARG A 57 -15.57 -13.31 -3.40
C ARG A 57 -14.82 -12.16 -2.75
N VAL A 58 -14.19 -12.40 -1.60
CA VAL A 58 -13.34 -11.40 -0.93
C VAL A 58 -12.19 -11.02 -1.84
N ARG A 59 -11.55 -12.01 -2.46
CA ARG A 59 -10.44 -11.78 -3.40
C ARG A 59 -10.87 -10.88 -4.55
N GLN A 60 -12.05 -11.12 -5.12
CA GLN A 60 -12.60 -10.28 -6.19
C GLN A 60 -12.85 -8.85 -5.73
N ILE A 61 -13.39 -8.68 -4.53
CA ILE A 61 -13.63 -7.35 -3.97
C ILE A 61 -12.33 -6.60 -3.79
N GLU A 62 -11.31 -7.27 -3.25
CA GLU A 62 -9.97 -6.68 -3.10
C GLU A 62 -9.39 -6.29 -4.45
N TYR A 63 -9.45 -7.18 -5.42
CA TYR A 63 -8.94 -6.91 -6.76
C TYR A 63 -9.61 -5.69 -7.39
N ASP A 64 -10.95 -5.63 -7.34
CA ASP A 64 -11.70 -4.52 -7.90
C ASP A 64 -11.39 -3.21 -7.16
N ALA A 65 -11.24 -3.27 -5.85
CA ALA A 65 -10.90 -2.10 -5.05
C ALA A 65 -9.54 -1.54 -5.41
N LEU A 66 -8.53 -2.40 -5.48
CA LEU A 66 -7.18 -1.98 -5.84
C LEU A 66 -7.13 -1.43 -7.27
N LYS A 67 -7.89 -2.03 -8.19
CA LYS A 67 -8.00 -1.54 -9.56
C LYS A 67 -8.57 -0.13 -9.59
N GLN A 68 -9.59 0.14 -8.78
CA GLN A 68 -10.15 1.49 -8.66
C GLN A 68 -9.12 2.48 -8.12
N LEU A 69 -8.38 2.08 -7.09
CA LEU A 69 -7.37 2.94 -6.47
C LEU A 69 -6.22 3.28 -7.41
N ARG A 70 -5.91 2.41 -8.37
CA ARG A 70 -4.82 2.62 -9.33
C ARG A 70 -5.14 3.62 -10.44
N LYS A 71 -6.38 4.11 -10.52
CA LYS A 71 -6.73 5.08 -11.55
C LYS A 71 -6.02 6.40 -11.30
N ASP A 72 -5.46 6.98 -12.37
CA ASP A 72 -4.68 8.23 -12.30
C ASP A 72 -5.45 9.35 -11.61
N GLU A 73 -6.73 9.47 -11.91
CA GLU A 73 -7.57 10.52 -11.31
C GLU A 73 -7.63 10.42 -9.78
N HIS A 74 -7.53 9.21 -9.23
CA HIS A 74 -7.54 9.00 -7.78
C HIS A 74 -6.18 9.22 -7.14
N LEU A 75 -5.10 9.05 -7.90
CA LEU A 75 -3.74 9.17 -7.38
C LEU A 75 -3.22 10.60 -7.38
N GLN A 76 -3.86 11.51 -8.12
CA GLN A 76 -3.39 12.89 -8.26
C GLN A 76 -3.32 13.64 -6.93
N ASP A 77 -4.28 13.41 -6.03
CA ASP A 77 -4.32 14.10 -4.75
C ASP A 77 -3.14 13.78 -3.84
N VAL A 78 -2.50 12.65 -4.08
CA VAL A 78 -1.33 12.20 -3.30
C VAL A 78 -0.09 12.03 -4.18
N ALA A 79 -0.09 12.60 -5.39
CA ALA A 79 1.04 12.53 -6.30
C ALA A 79 2.37 12.95 -5.65
N PRO A 80 2.44 14.00 -4.82
CA PRO A 80 3.70 14.36 -4.17
C PRO A 80 4.26 13.26 -3.28
N VAL A 81 3.40 12.43 -2.67
CA VAL A 81 3.85 11.30 -1.85
C VAL A 81 4.54 10.27 -2.72
N PHE A 82 3.93 9.90 -3.85
CA PHE A 82 4.53 8.96 -4.78
C PHE A 82 5.84 9.47 -5.35
N GLN A 83 5.91 10.76 -5.68
CA GLN A 83 7.14 11.38 -6.18
C GLN A 83 8.26 11.33 -5.14
N ALA A 84 7.93 11.59 -3.88
CA ALA A 84 8.90 11.55 -2.80
C ALA A 84 9.44 10.12 -2.58
N ILE A 85 8.57 9.12 -2.62
CA ILE A 85 9.00 7.72 -2.49
C ILE A 85 9.89 7.33 -3.67
N LYS A 86 9.47 7.69 -4.89
CA LYS A 86 10.25 7.39 -6.10
C LYS A 86 11.63 8.01 -6.05
N ALA A 87 11.72 9.28 -5.64
CA ALA A 87 12.99 9.97 -5.52
C ALA A 87 13.90 9.30 -4.48
N HIS A 88 13.30 8.87 -3.37
CA HIS A 88 14.03 8.19 -2.31
C HIS A 88 14.62 6.86 -2.80
N VAL A 89 13.83 6.04 -3.46
CA VAL A 89 14.30 4.75 -4.01
C VAL A 89 15.36 5.00 -5.08
N THR A 90 15.13 5.98 -5.96
CA THR A 90 16.09 6.33 -7.01
C THR A 90 17.45 6.73 -6.41
N ALA A 91 17.45 7.51 -5.34
CA ALA A 91 18.67 7.92 -4.64
C ALA A 91 19.43 6.73 -4.05
N HIS A 92 18.76 5.61 -3.83
CA HIS A 92 19.37 4.38 -3.32
C HIS A 92 19.67 3.36 -4.42
N GLY A 93 19.76 3.81 -5.66
CA GLY A 93 20.12 2.96 -6.79
C GLY A 93 18.95 2.38 -7.57
N GLY A 94 17.71 2.79 -7.26
CA GLY A 94 16.52 2.37 -7.99
C GLY A 94 15.86 1.10 -7.50
N ILE A 95 16.43 0.45 -6.49
CA ILE A 95 15.89 -0.76 -5.88
C ILE A 95 16.25 -0.79 -4.40
N MET A 96 15.30 -1.17 -3.56
CA MET A 96 15.49 -1.30 -2.11
C MET A 96 14.74 -2.53 -1.62
N THR A 97 15.26 -3.16 -0.56
CA THR A 97 14.49 -4.20 0.13
C THR A 97 13.27 -3.54 0.77
N GLU A 98 12.19 -4.31 0.90
CA GLU A 98 10.98 -3.79 1.52
C GLU A 98 11.26 -3.30 2.95
N HIS A 99 12.02 -4.08 3.72
CA HIS A 99 12.38 -3.71 5.08
C HIS A 99 13.09 -2.35 5.15
N GLU A 100 14.11 -2.15 4.32
CA GLU A 100 14.87 -0.90 4.29
C GLU A 100 13.98 0.28 3.89
N LEU A 101 13.16 0.07 2.86
CA LEU A 101 12.29 1.13 2.34
C LEU A 101 11.29 1.58 3.41
N LEU A 102 10.57 0.63 4.00
CA LEU A 102 9.57 0.96 5.00
C LEU A 102 10.20 1.62 6.23
N ALA A 103 11.33 1.08 6.71
CA ALA A 103 12.01 1.63 7.88
C ALA A 103 12.50 3.07 7.64
N SER A 104 12.90 3.39 6.40
CA SER A 104 13.41 4.72 6.08
C SER A 104 12.31 5.77 5.91
N LEU A 105 11.08 5.37 5.67
CA LEU A 105 9.99 6.30 5.36
C LEU A 105 9.16 6.69 6.57
N CYS A 106 8.95 5.79 7.53
CA CYS A 106 8.06 6.07 8.64
C CYS A 106 8.21 5.06 9.77
N ASP A 107 7.54 5.37 10.88
CA ASP A 107 7.43 4.48 12.04
C ASP A 107 6.74 3.17 11.64
N SER A 108 7.11 2.07 12.29
CA SER A 108 6.59 0.73 11.97
C SER A 108 5.07 0.63 12.03
N ARG A 109 4.42 1.44 12.87
CA ARG A 109 2.95 1.49 12.94
C ARG A 109 2.30 1.81 11.60
N TYR A 110 2.99 2.56 10.77
CA TYR A 110 2.44 3.07 9.52
C TYR A 110 2.98 2.33 8.29
N HIS A 111 3.80 1.31 8.48
CA HIS A 111 4.32 0.49 7.38
C HIS A 111 3.20 -0.09 6.50
N PRO A 112 2.08 -0.57 7.07
CA PRO A 112 0.98 -1.06 6.22
C PRO A 112 0.44 -0.03 5.24
N HIS A 113 0.41 1.23 5.63
CA HIS A 113 -0.04 2.32 4.77
C HIS A 113 0.91 2.51 3.58
N VAL A 114 2.23 2.48 3.84
CA VAL A 114 3.22 2.58 2.77
C VAL A 114 3.12 1.37 1.84
N SER A 115 2.90 0.17 2.39
CA SER A 115 2.72 -1.03 1.56
C SER A 115 1.57 -0.88 0.58
N LEU A 116 0.45 -0.32 1.02
CA LEU A 116 -0.68 -0.05 0.12
C LEU A 116 -0.30 0.95 -0.97
N LEU A 117 0.39 2.03 -0.59
CA LEU A 117 0.82 3.05 -1.56
C LEU A 117 1.75 2.46 -2.62
N LEU A 118 2.66 1.58 -2.22
CA LEU A 118 3.57 0.92 -3.16
C LEU A 118 2.82 0.00 -4.12
N ASP A 119 1.80 -0.71 -3.63
CA ASP A 119 1.01 -1.62 -4.45
C ASP A 119 0.19 -0.89 -5.52
N ILE A 120 -0.28 0.31 -5.23
CA ILE A 120 -1.14 1.06 -6.16
C ILE A 120 -0.39 2.10 -6.97
N GLY A 121 0.83 2.48 -6.56
CA GLY A 121 1.60 3.50 -7.25
C GLY A 121 2.09 3.03 -8.63
N PRO A 122 1.96 3.87 -9.67
CA PRO A 122 2.27 3.43 -11.03
C PRO A 122 3.75 3.26 -11.33
N SER A 123 4.62 3.85 -10.52
CA SER A 123 6.07 3.83 -10.74
C SER A 123 6.79 2.71 -10.00
N PHE A 124 6.08 1.92 -9.22
CA PHE A 124 6.69 0.89 -8.38
C PHE A 124 6.32 -0.50 -8.86
N HIS A 125 7.28 -1.41 -8.78
CA HIS A 125 7.00 -2.81 -9.03
C HIS A 125 7.81 -3.67 -8.07
N ARG A 126 7.22 -4.80 -7.73
CA ARG A 126 7.76 -5.72 -6.75
C ARG A 126 8.71 -6.69 -7.42
N VAL A 127 9.90 -6.84 -6.84
CA VAL A 127 10.84 -7.87 -7.25
C VAL A 127 10.66 -9.03 -6.27
N ALA A 128 10.29 -10.19 -6.79
CA ALA A 128 9.93 -11.34 -5.96
C ALA A 128 11.10 -11.81 -5.10
N GLU A 129 10.77 -12.28 -3.89
CA GLU A 129 11.73 -12.91 -3.00
C GLU A 129 12.18 -14.23 -3.60
N SER A 130 13.47 -14.55 -3.41
CA SER A 130 14.05 -15.81 -3.83
C SER A 130 14.96 -16.36 -2.72
N ASN A 131 15.58 -17.53 -2.99
CA ASN A 131 16.54 -18.11 -2.04
C ASN A 131 17.74 -17.21 -1.80
N ASP A 132 18.06 -16.34 -2.75
CA ASP A 132 19.27 -15.54 -2.71
C ASP A 132 19.04 -14.10 -2.23
N TYR A 133 17.78 -13.61 -2.25
CA TYR A 133 17.49 -12.24 -1.83
C TYR A 133 16.04 -12.09 -1.36
N HIS A 134 15.83 -11.07 -0.53
CA HIS A 134 14.52 -10.72 0.00
C HIS A 134 13.69 -9.95 -0.99
N GLN A 135 12.38 -9.88 -0.74
CA GLN A 135 11.47 -9.10 -1.54
C GLN A 135 11.92 -7.63 -1.60
N ARG A 136 11.87 -7.07 -2.80
CA ARG A 136 12.33 -5.73 -3.07
C ARG A 136 11.31 -4.93 -3.86
N TRP A 137 11.46 -3.63 -3.78
CA TRP A 137 10.73 -2.69 -4.61
C TRP A 137 11.68 -1.96 -5.52
N ALA A 138 11.29 -1.81 -6.79
CA ALA A 138 12.06 -1.11 -7.80
C ALA A 138 11.21 -0.01 -8.43
N VAL A 139 11.88 1.04 -8.92
CA VAL A 139 11.23 2.11 -9.66
C VAL A 139 11.61 2.03 -11.13
N ASN A 140 10.68 2.48 -11.97
CA ASN A 140 10.90 2.54 -13.42
C ASN A 140 11.84 3.69 -13.78
#